data_c8602af60ce6b2f1ee79ff827dfe1c90
#
_entry.id   c8602af60ce6b2f1ee79ff827dfe1c90
#
_cell.length_a   1.000
_cell.length_b   1.000
_cell.length_c   1.000
_cell.angle_alpha   90.00
_cell.angle_beta   90.00
_cell.angle_gamma   90.00
#
_symmetry.space_group_name_H-M   'P 1'
#
loop_
_entity.id
_entity.type
_entity.pdbx_description
1 polymer ?
#
loop_
_entity_poly.entity_id
_entity_poly.type
_entity_poly.pdbx_seq_one_letter_code
_entity_poly.pdbx_strand_id
1 'polypeptide(L)'
;MGIKRDAQILQQELLKETVKSGDVLLVMGVWQKITVMAQNMKDLILLDMPKESKLAAPAASQAPYALFSVAVMVALMMSGVVPNVIAGFIGCLLLGAFRCIDMKTAYNAIHFPSIILIIGMMPFSIALQKTGGVAMMVQEFVALTGGANISIYWVLMGLFAATAMVGLFISNGATAVLMAPFAIEVARQLGQSPSAFVMVVAIAASAAFMTPFSPVNTMVVALGNYRFSDFLKVGLPMTIMTMLITTFLVPVLFPL
;
A
#
# COMPACT_ATOMS: atom_id res chain seq x y z
N MET A 1 29.33 -18.36 9.08
CA MET A 1 29.72 -17.79 10.40
C MET A 1 30.84 -16.82 10.20
N GLY A 2 30.90 -15.75 10.99
CA GLY A 2 31.97 -14.78 11.02
C GLY A 2 32.24 -14.37 12.48
N ILE A 3 33.48 -14.12 12.81
CA ILE A 3 33.88 -13.62 14.14
C ILE A 3 34.56 -12.27 13.94
N LYS A 4 34.10 -11.26 14.66
CA LYS A 4 34.74 -9.95 14.72
C LYS A 4 35.32 -9.76 16.11
N ARG A 5 36.65 -9.59 16.20
CA ARG A 5 37.42 -9.35 17.41
C ARG A 5 38.23 -8.07 17.23
N ASP A 6 38.18 -7.13 18.19
CA ASP A 6 38.95 -5.87 18.20
C ASP A 6 38.95 -5.13 16.84
N ALA A 7 37.76 -4.97 16.23
CA ALA A 7 37.53 -4.35 14.91
C ALA A 7 38.07 -5.13 13.70
N GLN A 8 38.73 -6.28 13.88
CA GLN A 8 39.17 -7.14 12.78
C GLN A 8 38.20 -8.29 12.53
N ILE A 9 37.95 -8.62 11.26
CA ILE A 9 37.09 -9.73 10.86
C ILE A 9 37.99 -10.95 10.61
N LEU A 10 37.81 -11.99 11.45
CA LEU A 10 38.47 -13.28 11.27
C LEU A 10 37.73 -14.07 10.19
N GLN A 11 38.41 -14.37 9.07
CA GLN A 11 37.80 -15.09 7.94
C GLN A 11 38.37 -16.51 7.74
N GLN A 12 39.48 -16.85 8.36
CA GLN A 12 40.17 -18.14 8.20
C GLN A 12 40.01 -19.04 9.44
N GLU A 13 39.76 -20.32 9.19
CA GLU A 13 39.68 -21.42 10.20
C GLU A 13 38.73 -21.17 11.40
N LEU A 14 37.58 -20.55 11.16
CA LEU A 14 36.59 -20.19 12.19
C LEU A 14 36.16 -21.36 13.11
N LEU A 15 36.26 -22.60 12.62
CA LEU A 15 35.87 -23.80 13.38
C LEU A 15 36.92 -24.21 14.45
N LYS A 16 38.14 -23.69 14.34
CA LYS A 16 39.23 -23.99 15.29
C LYS A 16 39.44 -22.86 16.30
N GLU A 17 38.88 -21.69 16.07
CA GLU A 17 39.04 -20.55 16.96
C GLU A 17 38.13 -20.67 18.18
N THR A 18 38.71 -20.40 19.35
CA THR A 18 37.95 -20.29 20.60
C THR A 18 37.34 -18.92 20.74
N VAL A 19 36.03 -18.88 21.01
CA VAL A 19 35.27 -17.64 21.24
C VAL A 19 35.75 -17.00 22.55
N LYS A 20 36.10 -15.71 22.51
CA LYS A 20 36.52 -14.93 23.68
C LYS A 20 35.46 -13.92 24.07
N SER A 21 35.50 -13.50 25.33
CA SER A 21 34.62 -12.43 25.82
C SER A 21 34.88 -11.14 25.02
N GLY A 22 33.82 -10.53 24.49
CA GLY A 22 33.89 -9.36 23.60
C GLY A 22 33.85 -9.65 22.09
N ASP A 23 33.91 -10.92 21.70
CA ASP A 23 33.75 -11.28 20.27
C ASP A 23 32.33 -11.07 19.79
N VAL A 24 32.18 -10.51 18.58
CA VAL A 24 30.87 -10.41 17.89
C VAL A 24 30.78 -11.53 16.87
N LEU A 25 29.76 -12.39 17.04
CA LEU A 25 29.52 -13.53 16.19
C LEU A 25 28.41 -13.23 15.17
N LEU A 26 28.72 -13.42 13.88
CA LEU A 26 27.71 -13.47 12.82
C LEU A 26 27.30 -14.93 12.63
N VAL A 27 26.06 -15.25 13.00
CA VAL A 27 25.50 -16.60 12.89
C VAL A 27 24.50 -16.65 11.76
N MET A 28 24.58 -17.68 10.92
CA MET A 28 23.63 -17.95 9.84
C MET A 28 23.04 -19.34 10.01
N GLY A 29 21.71 -19.43 10.00
CA GLY A 29 21.01 -20.68 10.19
C GLY A 29 19.48 -20.52 10.08
N VAL A 30 18.75 -21.61 10.33
CA VAL A 30 17.29 -21.59 10.36
C VAL A 30 16.80 -20.77 11.56
N TRP A 31 15.87 -19.86 11.36
CA TRP A 31 15.37 -18.91 12.38
C TRP A 31 14.96 -19.58 13.69
N GLN A 32 14.29 -20.75 13.63
CA GLN A 32 13.91 -21.49 14.84
C GLN A 32 15.10 -21.85 15.72
N LYS A 33 16.21 -22.30 15.10
CA LYS A 33 17.42 -22.65 15.84
C LYS A 33 18.13 -21.41 16.40
N ILE A 34 18.14 -20.30 15.67
CA ILE A 34 18.72 -19.04 16.13
C ILE A 34 17.95 -18.50 17.34
N THR A 35 16.61 -18.54 17.31
CA THR A 35 15.76 -18.09 18.42
C THR A 35 15.95 -18.95 19.68
N VAL A 36 16.00 -20.28 19.52
CA VAL A 36 16.28 -21.20 20.65
C VAL A 36 17.67 -20.96 21.22
N MET A 37 18.66 -20.70 20.36
CA MET A 37 20.01 -20.40 20.77
C MET A 37 20.10 -19.08 21.57
N ALA A 38 19.39 -18.05 21.11
CA ALA A 38 19.31 -16.75 21.79
C ALA A 38 18.62 -16.82 23.17
N GLN A 39 17.67 -17.75 23.36
CA GLN A 39 16.95 -17.94 24.62
C GLN A 39 17.68 -18.82 25.64
N ASN A 40 18.47 -19.76 25.17
CA ASN A 40 19.07 -20.80 26.02
C ASN A 40 20.56 -20.53 26.43
N MET A 41 21.25 -19.60 25.79
CA MET A 41 22.64 -19.28 26.11
C MET A 41 22.72 -18.09 27.05
N LYS A 42 23.16 -18.34 28.28
CA LYS A 42 23.38 -17.31 29.32
C LYS A 42 24.57 -16.38 29.03
N ASP A 43 25.48 -16.82 28.17
CA ASP A 43 26.74 -16.13 27.89
C ASP A 43 26.79 -15.35 26.57
N LEU A 44 25.67 -15.33 25.81
CA LEU A 44 25.57 -14.60 24.56
C LEU A 44 24.48 -13.52 24.62
N ILE A 45 24.88 -12.31 24.29
CA ILE A 45 23.95 -11.17 24.19
C ILE A 45 23.59 -10.96 22.71
N LEU A 46 22.31 -11.00 22.40
CA LEU A 46 21.81 -10.70 21.07
C LEU A 46 21.92 -9.19 20.83
N LEU A 47 22.82 -8.79 19.92
CA LEU A 47 23.07 -7.37 19.61
C LEU A 47 22.04 -6.81 18.62
N ASP A 48 21.71 -7.57 17.59
CA ASP A 48 20.73 -7.16 16.58
C ASP A 48 20.05 -8.38 15.94
N MET A 49 18.76 -8.25 15.68
CA MET A 49 17.99 -9.19 14.86
C MET A 49 17.42 -8.44 13.66
N PRO A 50 17.60 -8.93 12.45
CA PRO A 50 16.90 -8.36 11.30
C PRO A 50 15.41 -8.22 11.59
N LYS A 51 14.81 -7.09 11.22
CA LYS A 51 13.39 -6.81 11.48
C LYS A 51 12.47 -7.89 10.89
N GLU A 52 12.92 -8.54 9.82
CA GLU A 52 12.26 -9.67 9.16
C GLU A 52 12.13 -10.91 10.06
N SER A 53 13.03 -11.11 11.02
CA SER A 53 12.96 -12.26 11.92
C SER A 53 11.76 -12.22 12.87
N LYS A 54 11.26 -11.02 13.19
CA LYS A 54 10.04 -10.83 13.99
C LYS A 54 8.76 -11.11 13.18
N LEU A 55 8.86 -11.06 11.85
CA LEU A 55 7.77 -11.36 10.91
C LEU A 55 7.78 -12.84 10.47
N ALA A 56 8.89 -13.55 10.67
CA ALA A 56 9.12 -14.89 10.12
C ALA A 56 8.83 -16.06 11.08
N ALA A 57 8.09 -15.84 12.17
CA ALA A 57 7.52 -16.96 12.93
C ALA A 57 6.18 -17.34 12.26
N PRO A 58 6.15 -18.31 11.32
CA PRO A 58 4.89 -18.69 10.71
C PRO A 58 4.05 -19.39 11.76
N ALA A 59 3.02 -18.70 12.26
CA ALA A 59 1.94 -19.31 13.02
C ALA A 59 1.06 -20.09 12.05
N ALA A 60 1.64 -21.10 11.38
CA ALA A 60 0.96 -21.92 10.39
C ALA A 60 -0.29 -22.59 10.95
N SER A 61 -0.32 -22.85 12.26
CA SER A 61 -1.48 -23.37 12.98
C SER A 61 -2.67 -22.40 13.02
N GLN A 62 -2.44 -21.09 12.90
CA GLN A 62 -3.48 -20.05 12.95
C GLN A 62 -3.92 -19.57 11.56
N ALA A 63 -3.21 -19.99 10.49
CA ALA A 63 -3.53 -19.59 9.12
C ALA A 63 -4.99 -19.89 8.72
N PRO A 64 -5.59 -21.07 9.01
CA PRO A 64 -6.98 -21.35 8.65
C PRO A 64 -7.97 -20.41 9.36
N TYR A 65 -7.72 -20.03 10.62
CA TYR A 65 -8.56 -19.09 11.35
C TYR A 65 -8.44 -17.68 10.81
N ALA A 66 -7.24 -17.27 10.40
CA ALA A 66 -7.03 -15.98 9.74
C ALA A 66 -7.75 -15.93 8.39
N LEU A 67 -7.64 -16.97 7.56
CA LEU A 67 -8.36 -17.07 6.29
C LEU A 67 -9.87 -17.04 6.48
N PHE A 68 -10.39 -17.77 7.46
CA PHE A 68 -11.81 -17.76 7.81
C PHE A 68 -12.28 -16.37 8.21
N SER A 69 -11.54 -15.66 9.07
CA SER A 69 -11.87 -14.29 9.49
C SER A 69 -11.92 -13.31 8.32
N VAL A 70 -10.95 -13.40 7.41
CA VAL A 70 -10.92 -12.58 6.18
C VAL A 70 -12.07 -12.96 5.25
N ALA A 71 -12.36 -14.24 5.07
CA ALA A 71 -13.46 -14.70 4.23
C ALA A 71 -14.82 -14.19 4.75
N VAL A 72 -15.06 -14.24 6.06
CA VAL A 72 -16.26 -13.70 6.70
C VAL A 72 -16.35 -12.18 6.49
N MET A 73 -15.25 -11.45 6.69
CA MET A 73 -15.19 -10.00 6.45
C MET A 73 -15.57 -9.65 5.01
N VAL A 74 -14.97 -10.33 4.03
CA VAL A 74 -15.25 -10.12 2.60
C VAL A 74 -16.70 -10.48 2.27
N ALA A 75 -17.21 -11.60 2.77
CA ALA A 75 -18.60 -11.99 2.56
C ALA A 75 -19.59 -10.97 3.11
N LEU A 76 -19.31 -10.42 4.30
CA LEU A 76 -20.13 -9.34 4.88
C LEU A 76 -20.09 -8.06 4.04
N MET A 77 -18.90 -7.68 3.52
CA MET A 77 -18.76 -6.53 2.63
C MET A 77 -19.54 -6.73 1.31
N MET A 78 -19.48 -7.93 0.74
CA MET A 78 -20.17 -8.25 -0.52
C MET A 78 -21.69 -8.38 -0.34
N SER A 79 -22.16 -8.85 0.81
CA SER A 79 -23.59 -9.03 1.08
C SER A 79 -24.36 -7.70 1.23
N GLY A 80 -23.68 -6.60 1.50
CA GLY A 80 -24.28 -5.29 1.75
C GLY A 80 -25.18 -5.21 3.00
N VAL A 81 -25.24 -6.29 3.81
CA VAL A 81 -26.08 -6.35 5.04
C VAL A 81 -25.60 -5.36 6.10
N VAL A 82 -24.29 -5.13 6.15
CA VAL A 82 -23.67 -4.18 7.09
C VAL A 82 -22.77 -3.20 6.34
N PRO A 83 -22.62 -1.97 6.84
CA PRO A 83 -21.64 -1.02 6.30
C PRO A 83 -20.24 -1.62 6.29
N ASN A 84 -19.44 -1.33 5.25
CA ASN A 84 -18.09 -1.89 5.07
C ASN A 84 -17.18 -1.65 6.28
N VAL A 85 -17.35 -0.53 6.97
CA VAL A 85 -16.60 -0.20 8.19
C VAL A 85 -16.90 -1.22 9.30
N ILE A 86 -18.18 -1.58 9.50
CA ILE A 86 -18.60 -2.56 10.51
C ILE A 86 -18.09 -3.95 10.14
N ALA A 87 -18.17 -4.33 8.85
CA ALA A 87 -17.61 -5.60 8.37
C ALA A 87 -16.09 -5.68 8.63
N GLY A 88 -15.35 -4.59 8.42
CA GLY A 88 -13.93 -4.49 8.78
C GLY A 88 -13.68 -4.67 10.28
N PHE A 89 -14.46 -4.02 11.14
CA PHE A 89 -14.35 -4.20 12.60
C PHE A 89 -14.64 -5.65 13.03
N ILE A 90 -15.67 -6.29 12.47
CA ILE A 90 -15.98 -7.71 12.75
C ILE A 90 -14.78 -8.59 12.36
N GLY A 91 -14.18 -8.36 11.19
CA GLY A 91 -12.98 -9.08 10.77
C GLY A 91 -11.81 -8.91 11.74
N CYS A 92 -11.54 -7.69 12.20
CA CYS A 92 -10.52 -7.42 13.20
C CYS A 92 -10.80 -8.10 14.56
N LEU A 93 -12.05 -8.08 15.01
CA LEU A 93 -12.47 -8.75 16.26
C LEU A 93 -12.30 -10.27 16.15
N LEU A 94 -12.65 -10.87 15.02
CA LEU A 94 -12.45 -12.31 14.78
C LEU A 94 -10.97 -12.68 14.81
N LEU A 95 -10.10 -11.89 14.14
CA LEU A 95 -8.65 -12.11 14.18
C LEU A 95 -8.09 -12.02 15.59
N GLY A 96 -8.58 -11.11 16.41
CA GLY A 96 -8.24 -10.99 17.83
C GLY A 96 -8.77 -12.16 18.67
N ALA A 97 -10.02 -12.56 18.48
CA ALA A 97 -10.66 -13.66 19.19
C ALA A 97 -9.97 -15.02 18.94
N PHE A 98 -9.55 -15.25 17.69
CA PHE A 98 -8.79 -16.44 17.33
C PHE A 98 -7.29 -16.34 17.66
N ARG A 99 -6.88 -15.26 18.35
CA ARG A 99 -5.46 -14.98 18.71
C ARG A 99 -4.50 -15.02 17.50
N CYS A 100 -5.00 -14.70 16.32
CA CYS A 100 -4.16 -14.55 15.12
C CYS A 100 -3.29 -13.31 15.22
N ILE A 101 -3.75 -12.28 15.95
CA ILE A 101 -3.06 -11.01 16.15
C ILE A 101 -3.16 -10.64 17.64
N ASP A 102 -2.06 -10.26 18.27
CA ASP A 102 -2.04 -9.67 19.60
C ASP A 102 -2.24 -8.14 19.54
N MET A 103 -2.65 -7.53 20.65
CA MET A 103 -2.93 -6.09 20.71
C MET A 103 -1.72 -5.23 20.36
N LYS A 104 -0.51 -5.67 20.71
CA LYS A 104 0.72 -4.94 20.40
C LYS A 104 1.01 -4.95 18.89
N THR A 105 0.83 -6.09 18.25
CA THR A 105 1.00 -6.23 16.79
C THR A 105 -0.09 -5.46 16.05
N ALA A 106 -1.34 -5.53 16.51
CA ALA A 106 -2.45 -4.75 15.95
C ALA A 106 -2.17 -3.24 16.01
N TYR A 107 -1.73 -2.74 17.16
CA TYR A 107 -1.40 -1.32 17.32
C TYR A 107 -0.20 -0.90 16.44
N ASN A 108 0.84 -1.72 16.34
CA ASN A 108 2.00 -1.44 15.50
C ASN A 108 1.70 -1.52 14.00
N ALA A 109 0.65 -2.24 13.61
CA ALA A 109 0.20 -2.31 12.21
C ALA A 109 -0.52 -1.03 11.75
N ILE A 110 -0.95 -0.16 12.69
CA ILE A 110 -1.60 1.11 12.36
C ILE A 110 -0.56 2.09 11.81
N HIS A 111 -0.71 2.44 10.54
CA HIS A 111 0.16 3.43 9.90
C HIS A 111 -0.36 4.84 10.17
N PHE A 112 -0.07 5.38 11.35
CA PHE A 112 -0.52 6.72 11.79
C PHE A 112 -0.24 7.85 10.78
N PRO A 113 0.92 7.92 10.10
CA PRO A 113 1.16 8.94 9.09
C PRO A 113 0.10 8.96 7.99
N SER A 114 -0.36 7.80 7.52
CA SER A 114 -1.43 7.73 6.51
C SER A 114 -2.77 8.22 7.05
N ILE A 115 -3.10 7.87 8.30
CA ILE A 115 -4.34 8.32 8.94
C ILE A 115 -4.35 9.84 9.10
N ILE A 116 -3.25 10.42 9.63
CA ILE A 116 -3.11 11.87 9.80
C ILE A 116 -3.22 12.59 8.46
N LEU A 117 -2.59 12.03 7.40
CA LEU A 117 -2.67 12.61 6.06
C LEU A 117 -4.11 12.61 5.54
N ILE A 118 -4.84 11.49 5.67
CA ILE A 118 -6.24 11.39 5.25
C ILE A 118 -7.11 12.40 6.00
N ILE A 119 -6.99 12.46 7.33
CA ILE A 119 -7.75 13.40 8.17
C ILE A 119 -7.40 14.84 7.81
N GLY A 120 -6.12 15.15 7.57
CA GLY A 120 -5.67 16.50 7.20
C GLY A 120 -6.14 16.93 5.79
N MET A 121 -6.31 15.99 4.87
CA MET A 121 -6.79 16.30 3.51
C MET A 121 -8.31 16.51 3.44
N MET A 122 -9.09 15.94 4.36
CA MET A 122 -10.54 16.11 4.37
C MET A 122 -11.00 17.57 4.49
N PRO A 123 -10.49 18.38 5.46
CA PRO A 123 -10.86 19.78 5.56
C PRO A 123 -10.47 20.59 4.31
N PHE A 124 -9.33 20.29 3.69
CA PHE A 124 -8.90 20.92 2.44
C PHE A 124 -9.89 20.64 1.30
N SER A 125 -10.30 19.39 1.15
CA SER A 125 -11.32 19.01 0.17
C SER A 125 -12.66 19.72 0.41
N ILE A 126 -13.12 19.80 1.67
CA ILE A 126 -14.35 20.50 2.04
C ILE A 126 -14.24 22.00 1.75
N ALA A 127 -13.10 22.61 2.08
CA ALA A 127 -12.85 24.02 1.79
C ALA A 127 -12.90 24.30 0.29
N LEU A 128 -12.26 23.46 -0.52
CA LEU A 128 -12.23 23.58 -1.97
C LEU A 128 -13.64 23.45 -2.59
N GLN A 129 -14.48 22.56 -2.04
CA GLN A 129 -15.89 22.44 -2.43
C GLN A 129 -16.69 23.70 -2.04
N LYS A 130 -16.55 24.18 -0.80
CA LYS A 130 -17.30 25.36 -0.30
C LYS A 130 -16.93 26.65 -1.01
N THR A 131 -15.67 26.80 -1.43
CA THR A 131 -15.19 27.99 -2.15
C THR A 131 -15.53 27.96 -3.65
N GLY A 132 -16.14 26.88 -4.15
CA GLY A 132 -16.39 26.71 -5.58
C GLY A 132 -15.15 26.34 -6.40
N GLY A 133 -13.99 26.14 -5.75
CA GLY A 133 -12.74 25.82 -6.42
C GLY A 133 -12.84 24.50 -7.21
N VAL A 134 -13.52 23.49 -6.66
CA VAL A 134 -13.75 22.24 -7.38
C VAL A 134 -14.58 22.49 -8.64
N ALA A 135 -15.68 23.24 -8.55
CA ALA A 135 -16.53 23.53 -9.69
C ALA A 135 -15.77 24.27 -10.81
N MET A 136 -14.92 25.22 -10.45
CA MET A 136 -14.05 25.93 -11.40
C MET A 136 -13.07 24.96 -12.09
N MET A 137 -12.39 24.12 -11.33
CA MET A 137 -11.47 23.11 -11.88
C MET A 137 -12.19 22.10 -12.79
N VAL A 138 -13.41 21.71 -12.44
CA VAL A 138 -14.22 20.80 -13.25
C VAL A 138 -14.67 21.46 -14.53
N GLN A 139 -15.10 22.73 -14.52
CA GLN A 139 -15.46 23.47 -15.72
C GLN A 139 -14.28 23.54 -16.71
N GLU A 140 -13.09 23.91 -16.22
CA GLU A 140 -11.89 23.90 -17.05
C GLU A 140 -11.53 22.51 -17.56
N PHE A 141 -11.65 21.49 -16.72
CA PHE A 141 -11.40 20.10 -17.13
C PHE A 141 -12.38 19.62 -18.21
N VAL A 142 -13.66 19.89 -18.05
CA VAL A 142 -14.70 19.54 -19.04
C VAL A 142 -14.51 20.34 -20.34
N ALA A 143 -14.12 21.63 -20.25
CA ALA A 143 -13.79 22.43 -21.41
C ALA A 143 -12.58 21.88 -22.19
N LEU A 144 -11.52 21.46 -21.47
CA LEU A 144 -10.33 20.84 -22.07
C LEU A 144 -10.61 19.48 -22.71
N THR A 145 -11.53 18.72 -22.14
CA THR A 145 -11.94 17.42 -22.70
C THR A 145 -12.94 17.56 -23.84
N GLY A 146 -13.41 18.82 -24.18
CA GLY A 146 -14.17 19.18 -25.38
C GLY A 146 -15.66 19.46 -25.16
N GLY A 147 -16.06 19.76 -23.92
CA GLY A 147 -17.40 20.25 -23.56
C GLY A 147 -18.45 19.15 -23.36
N ALA A 148 -19.70 19.58 -23.13
CA ALA A 148 -20.84 18.73 -22.74
C ALA A 148 -21.28 17.67 -23.77
N ASN A 149 -20.79 17.72 -25.00
CA ASN A 149 -21.17 16.79 -26.09
C ASN A 149 -20.17 15.66 -26.31
N ILE A 150 -19.17 15.51 -25.42
CA ILE A 150 -18.14 14.47 -25.56
C ILE A 150 -18.59 13.16 -24.92
N SER A 151 -18.14 12.07 -25.56
CA SER A 151 -18.28 10.73 -25.01
C SER A 151 -17.67 10.66 -23.61
N ILE A 152 -18.41 10.13 -22.67
CA ILE A 152 -18.03 9.97 -21.26
C ILE A 152 -16.67 9.25 -21.09
N TYR A 153 -16.32 8.39 -22.04
CA TYR A 153 -15.04 7.68 -22.07
C TYR A 153 -13.83 8.63 -22.12
N TRP A 154 -13.93 9.75 -22.84
CA TRP A 154 -12.87 10.76 -22.88
C TRP A 154 -12.71 11.47 -21.55
N VAL A 155 -13.83 11.72 -20.86
CA VAL A 155 -13.81 12.33 -19.51
C VAL A 155 -13.16 11.37 -18.51
N LEU A 156 -13.52 10.09 -18.55
CA LEU A 156 -12.92 9.06 -17.68
C LEU A 156 -11.43 8.89 -17.99
N MET A 157 -11.02 8.94 -19.25
CA MET A 157 -9.62 8.86 -19.67
C MET A 157 -8.83 10.07 -19.18
N GLY A 158 -9.39 11.28 -19.33
CA GLY A 158 -8.79 12.50 -18.81
C GLY A 158 -8.67 12.51 -17.28
N LEU A 159 -9.71 12.03 -16.59
CA LEU A 159 -9.72 11.88 -15.13
C LEU A 159 -8.65 10.88 -14.67
N PHE A 160 -8.52 9.75 -15.37
CA PHE A 160 -7.45 8.79 -15.10
C PHE A 160 -6.08 9.42 -15.28
N ALA A 161 -5.85 10.09 -16.42
CA ALA A 161 -4.58 10.74 -16.72
C ALA A 161 -4.22 11.82 -15.68
N ALA A 162 -5.17 12.68 -15.34
CA ALA A 162 -4.97 13.71 -14.30
C ALA A 162 -4.64 13.08 -12.94
N THR A 163 -5.37 12.03 -12.54
CA THR A 163 -5.12 11.32 -11.29
C THR A 163 -3.75 10.64 -11.29
N ALA A 164 -3.39 9.96 -12.39
CA ALA A 164 -2.09 9.32 -12.53
C ALA A 164 -0.95 10.34 -12.46
N MET A 165 -1.08 11.51 -13.09
CA MET A 165 -0.09 12.59 -13.00
C MET A 165 0.09 13.10 -11.58
N VAL A 166 -0.99 13.32 -10.83
CA VAL A 166 -0.92 13.70 -9.41
C VAL A 166 -0.23 12.60 -8.60
N GLY A 167 -0.54 11.33 -8.88
CA GLY A 167 0.05 10.16 -8.24
C GLY A 167 1.55 9.99 -8.46
N LEU A 168 2.16 10.67 -9.45
CA LEU A 168 3.62 10.67 -9.63
C LEU A 168 4.36 11.39 -8.49
N PHE A 169 3.70 12.35 -7.84
CA PHE A 169 4.30 13.23 -6.83
C PHE A 169 3.86 12.91 -5.42
N ILE A 170 2.68 12.30 -5.27
CA ILE A 170 2.02 12.06 -3.98
C ILE A 170 1.80 10.56 -3.80
N SER A 171 1.70 10.09 -2.55
CA SER A 171 1.41 8.68 -2.28
C SER A 171 0.01 8.28 -2.80
N ASN A 172 -0.14 7.01 -3.20
CA ASN A 172 -1.38 6.48 -3.79
C ASN A 172 -2.62 6.79 -2.95
N GLY A 173 -2.54 6.61 -1.62
CA GLY A 173 -3.65 6.90 -0.71
C GLY A 173 -4.02 8.38 -0.67
N ALA A 174 -3.02 9.27 -0.63
CA ALA A 174 -3.25 10.71 -0.65
C ALA A 174 -3.84 11.18 -1.99
N THR A 175 -3.35 10.63 -3.09
CA THR A 175 -3.88 10.90 -4.44
C THR A 175 -5.35 10.51 -4.53
N ALA A 176 -5.71 9.32 -4.06
CA ALA A 176 -7.10 8.85 -4.08
C ALA A 176 -8.01 9.77 -3.25
N VAL A 177 -7.59 10.14 -2.03
CA VAL A 177 -8.37 11.02 -1.15
C VAL A 177 -8.53 12.43 -1.73
N LEU A 178 -7.49 12.96 -2.37
CA LEU A 178 -7.52 14.29 -3.00
C LEU A 178 -8.43 14.30 -4.24
N MET A 179 -8.32 13.29 -5.09
CA MET A 179 -9.00 13.25 -6.39
C MET A 179 -10.44 12.71 -6.31
N ALA A 180 -10.81 11.97 -5.24
CA ALA A 180 -12.16 11.43 -5.11
C ALA A 180 -13.26 12.50 -5.06
N PRO A 181 -13.15 13.60 -4.28
CA PRO A 181 -14.14 14.69 -4.31
C PRO A 181 -14.25 15.36 -5.68
N PHE A 182 -13.12 15.53 -6.38
CA PHE A 182 -13.10 16.05 -7.73
C PHE A 182 -13.87 15.13 -8.71
N ALA A 183 -13.63 13.81 -8.63
CA ALA A 183 -14.33 12.82 -9.45
C ALA A 183 -15.83 12.81 -9.18
N ILE A 184 -16.26 12.91 -7.92
CA ILE A 184 -17.67 12.98 -7.55
C ILE A 184 -18.33 14.22 -8.16
N GLU A 185 -17.64 15.37 -8.13
CA GLU A 185 -18.18 16.61 -8.67
C GLU A 185 -18.26 16.58 -10.21
N VAL A 186 -17.24 16.00 -10.89
CA VAL A 186 -17.29 15.75 -12.34
C VAL A 186 -18.50 14.90 -12.71
N ALA A 187 -18.72 13.80 -11.97
CA ALA A 187 -19.86 12.91 -12.20
C ALA A 187 -21.21 13.65 -12.04
N ARG A 188 -21.34 14.45 -10.97
CA ARG A 188 -22.56 15.24 -10.72
C ARG A 188 -22.86 16.24 -11.82
N GLN A 189 -21.86 16.97 -12.30
CA GLN A 189 -22.03 17.95 -13.38
C GLN A 189 -22.44 17.29 -14.70
N LEU A 190 -22.01 16.04 -14.92
CA LEU A 190 -22.40 15.26 -16.10
C LEU A 190 -23.69 14.48 -15.90
N GLY A 191 -24.34 14.56 -14.73
CA GLY A 191 -25.55 13.82 -14.41
C GLY A 191 -25.36 12.31 -14.34
N GLN A 192 -24.14 11.86 -14.03
CA GLN A 192 -23.75 10.46 -14.02
C GLN A 192 -23.55 9.93 -12.59
N SER A 193 -23.54 8.60 -12.43
CA SER A 193 -23.27 7.96 -11.14
C SER A 193 -21.82 8.19 -10.68
N PRO A 194 -21.60 8.69 -9.45
CA PRO A 194 -20.24 8.93 -8.94
C PRO A 194 -19.40 7.67 -8.78
N SER A 195 -20.00 6.49 -8.68
CA SER A 195 -19.31 5.23 -8.38
C SER A 195 -18.27 4.86 -9.44
N ALA A 196 -18.61 4.99 -10.72
CA ALA A 196 -17.69 4.73 -11.82
C ALA A 196 -16.49 5.69 -11.80
N PHE A 197 -16.73 6.99 -11.58
CA PHE A 197 -15.69 8.01 -11.54
C PHE A 197 -14.73 7.83 -10.37
N VAL A 198 -15.25 7.53 -9.18
CA VAL A 198 -14.43 7.26 -7.99
C VAL A 198 -13.62 5.98 -8.19
N MET A 199 -14.18 4.94 -8.83
CA MET A 199 -13.44 3.72 -9.12
C MET A 199 -12.29 3.96 -10.11
N VAL A 200 -12.49 4.79 -11.14
CA VAL A 200 -11.41 5.21 -12.05
C VAL A 200 -10.30 5.90 -11.29
N VAL A 201 -10.62 6.81 -10.37
CA VAL A 201 -9.63 7.48 -9.51
C VAL A 201 -8.89 6.49 -8.62
N ALA A 202 -9.59 5.54 -8.00
CA ALA A 202 -8.98 4.54 -7.13
C ALA A 202 -7.96 3.66 -7.87
N ILE A 203 -8.29 3.24 -9.10
CA ILE A 203 -7.39 2.46 -9.95
C ILE A 203 -6.22 3.33 -10.44
N ALA A 204 -6.50 4.56 -10.91
CA ALA A 204 -5.49 5.48 -11.40
C ALA A 204 -4.47 5.87 -10.31
N ALA A 205 -4.94 6.12 -9.08
CA ALA A 205 -4.08 6.41 -7.94
C ALA A 205 -3.15 5.24 -7.60
N SER A 206 -3.59 4.01 -7.88
CA SER A 206 -2.78 2.79 -7.67
C SER A 206 -1.84 2.50 -8.85
N ALA A 207 -2.02 3.14 -10.00
CA ALA A 207 -1.27 2.92 -11.23
C ALA A 207 0.01 3.80 -11.34
N ALA A 208 0.69 4.06 -10.22
CA ALA A 208 1.92 4.84 -10.16
C ALA A 208 3.15 4.01 -10.63
N PHE A 209 3.10 3.50 -11.87
CA PHE A 209 4.14 2.63 -12.43
C PHE A 209 5.36 3.39 -12.94
N MET A 210 5.23 4.67 -13.27
CA MET A 210 6.26 5.46 -13.96
C MET A 210 7.36 5.98 -13.03
N THR A 211 7.17 5.91 -11.70
CA THR A 211 8.12 6.48 -10.75
C THR A 211 8.53 5.48 -9.66
N PRO A 212 9.80 5.52 -9.21
CA PRO A 212 10.29 4.68 -8.12
C PRO A 212 9.89 5.21 -6.73
N PHE A 213 9.05 6.24 -6.63
CA PHE A 213 8.72 6.89 -5.36
C PHE A 213 7.69 6.12 -4.52
N SER A 214 6.95 5.18 -5.11
CA SER A 214 6.07 4.33 -4.34
C SER A 214 6.89 3.33 -3.49
N PRO A 215 6.47 2.98 -2.27
CA PRO A 215 7.19 2.04 -1.41
C PRO A 215 7.50 0.70 -2.09
N VAL A 216 6.58 0.21 -2.92
CA VAL A 216 6.72 -1.05 -3.67
C VAL A 216 7.82 -0.93 -4.73
N ASN A 217 7.80 0.16 -5.51
CA ASN A 217 8.79 0.39 -6.56
C ASN A 217 10.19 0.63 -5.98
N THR A 218 10.29 1.31 -4.84
CA THR A 218 11.56 1.54 -4.13
C THR A 218 12.22 0.22 -3.72
N MET A 219 11.45 -0.77 -3.28
CA MET A 219 11.99 -2.11 -2.97
C MET A 219 12.59 -2.80 -4.20
N VAL A 220 11.94 -2.66 -5.36
CA VAL A 220 12.43 -3.23 -6.62
C VAL A 220 13.72 -2.55 -7.09
N VAL A 221 13.82 -1.23 -6.94
CA VAL A 221 15.06 -0.46 -7.25
C VAL A 221 16.24 -1.00 -6.45
N ALA A 222 16.05 -1.22 -5.16
CA ALA A 222 17.13 -1.67 -4.27
C ALA A 222 17.66 -3.06 -4.64
N LEU A 223 16.80 -3.96 -5.16
CA LEU A 223 17.16 -5.32 -5.52
C LEU A 223 17.72 -5.45 -6.95
N GLY A 224 17.20 -4.65 -7.88
CA GLY A 224 17.46 -4.84 -9.32
C GLY A 224 18.40 -3.82 -9.94
N ASN A 225 18.89 -2.83 -9.18
CA ASN A 225 19.77 -1.76 -9.67
C ASN A 225 19.20 -1.01 -10.89
N TYR A 226 17.84 -0.88 -10.96
CA TYR A 226 17.13 -0.23 -12.05
C TYR A 226 17.33 1.28 -12.03
N ARG A 227 17.41 1.89 -13.22
CA ARG A 227 17.48 3.33 -13.39
C ARG A 227 16.08 3.93 -13.51
N PHE A 228 15.94 5.20 -13.19
CA PHE A 228 14.67 5.93 -13.36
C PHE A 228 14.09 5.79 -14.80
N SER A 229 14.96 5.81 -15.81
CA SER A 229 14.58 5.62 -17.22
C SER A 229 13.90 4.27 -17.50
N ASP A 230 14.23 3.23 -16.73
CA ASP A 230 13.66 1.91 -16.93
C ASP A 230 12.22 1.86 -16.41
N PHE A 231 11.95 2.55 -15.28
CA PHE A 231 10.59 2.75 -14.77
C PHE A 231 9.74 3.53 -15.77
N LEU A 232 10.27 4.55 -16.40
CA LEU A 232 9.53 5.33 -17.40
C LEU A 232 9.21 4.50 -18.65
N LYS A 233 10.20 3.73 -19.16
CA LYS A 233 10.02 2.89 -20.36
C LYS A 233 8.98 1.78 -20.17
N VAL A 234 8.95 1.16 -18.99
CA VAL A 234 8.00 0.08 -18.69
C VAL A 234 6.70 0.65 -18.11
N GLY A 235 6.79 1.65 -17.24
CA GLY A 235 5.66 2.23 -16.55
C GLY A 235 4.71 3.00 -17.46
N LEU A 236 5.23 3.72 -18.48
CA LEU A 236 4.37 4.47 -19.40
C LEU A 236 3.43 3.54 -20.21
N PRO A 237 3.90 2.47 -20.89
CA PRO A 237 3.01 1.53 -21.55
C PRO A 237 2.02 0.86 -20.59
N MET A 238 2.47 0.49 -19.39
CA MET A 238 1.60 -0.11 -18.38
C MET A 238 0.51 0.86 -17.92
N THR A 239 0.84 2.13 -17.70
CA THR A 239 -0.14 3.16 -17.33
C THR A 239 -1.16 3.38 -18.45
N ILE A 240 -0.72 3.45 -19.71
CA ILE A 240 -1.62 3.58 -20.87
C ILE A 240 -2.53 2.36 -20.97
N MET A 241 -1.98 1.17 -20.86
CA MET A 241 -2.76 -0.08 -20.90
C MET A 241 -3.81 -0.12 -19.78
N THR A 242 -3.41 0.21 -18.56
CA THR A 242 -4.32 0.27 -17.42
C THR A 242 -5.40 1.34 -17.63
N MET A 243 -5.04 2.52 -18.16
CA MET A 243 -5.97 3.59 -18.50
C MET A 243 -7.03 3.11 -19.48
N LEU A 244 -6.63 2.45 -20.58
CA LEU A 244 -7.56 1.94 -21.58
C LEU A 244 -8.49 0.88 -20.98
N ILE A 245 -7.93 -0.13 -20.28
CA ILE A 245 -8.72 -1.18 -19.65
C ILE A 245 -9.72 -0.56 -18.65
N THR A 246 -9.25 0.34 -17.78
CA THR A 246 -10.10 0.98 -16.77
C THR A 246 -11.23 1.79 -17.42
N THR A 247 -10.92 2.57 -18.45
CA THR A 247 -11.89 3.42 -19.12
C THR A 247 -13.03 2.62 -19.76
N PHE A 248 -12.74 1.44 -20.31
CA PHE A 248 -13.77 0.60 -20.93
C PHE A 248 -14.44 -0.36 -19.94
N LEU A 249 -13.70 -0.89 -18.97
CA LEU A 249 -14.21 -1.92 -18.06
C LEU A 249 -15.03 -1.34 -16.91
N VAL A 250 -14.62 -0.20 -16.36
CA VAL A 250 -15.31 0.39 -15.19
C VAL A 250 -16.75 0.77 -15.49
N PRO A 251 -17.12 1.40 -16.62
CA PRO A 251 -18.51 1.68 -16.94
C PRO A 251 -19.40 0.45 -17.12
N VAL A 252 -18.80 -0.69 -17.45
CA VAL A 252 -19.53 -1.98 -17.58
C VAL A 252 -19.83 -2.58 -16.21
N LEU A 253 -18.88 -2.47 -15.28
CA LEU A 253 -19.02 -3.03 -13.93
C LEU A 253 -19.77 -2.10 -12.98
N PHE A 254 -19.63 -0.80 -13.17
CA PHE A 254 -20.27 0.25 -12.38
C PHE A 254 -21.11 1.10 -13.32
N PRO A 255 -22.43 0.87 -13.40
CA PRO A 255 -23.30 1.62 -14.29
C PRO A 255 -23.18 3.14 -14.09
N LEU A 256 -23.10 3.85 -15.18
CA LEU A 256 -22.99 5.30 -15.25
C LEU A 256 -24.28 6.01 -14.88
#